data_a1d926b3d5f36f97b261317674416864
#
_entry.id   a1d926b3d5f36f97b261317674416864
#
_cell.length_a   1.000
_cell.length_b   1.000
_cell.length_c   1.000
_cell.angle_alpha   90.00
_cell.angle_beta   90.00
_cell.angle_gamma   90.00
#
_symmetry.space_group_name_H-M   'P 1'
#
loop_
_entity.id
_entity.type
_entity.pdbx_description
1 polymer ?
#
loop_
_entity_poly.entity_id
_entity_poly.type
_entity_poly.pdbx_seq_one_letter_code
_entity_poly.pdbx_strand_id
1 'polypeptide(L)'
;DCIYGGVYQGIGVSYYSFGNRGELGNPVAVYLFQGARIARISPLVSFNYEWNFGLSFGWKPYDTNYNRANIMMGSRVNAYLNVDFYLNWLLTQRLELTTGLSMTHFSNGNTKFPNAGLNSIGMKLGLVYSFGRVDNPLSRPRARLLAEPFPRHLSYDLVLFGSWRRKGVAVGDKQYAAPDAYGVAGFNFATMYN
;
A
#
# COMPACT_ATOMS: atom_id res chain seq x y z
N ASP A 1 0.85 -9.92 -21.47
CA ASP A 1 0.53 -8.56 -20.99
C ASP A 1 -0.59 -7.84 -21.76
N CYS A 2 -1.14 -8.44 -22.81
CA CYS A 2 -2.23 -7.81 -23.58
C CYS A 2 -3.59 -7.84 -22.86
N ILE A 3 -3.79 -8.74 -21.90
CA ILE A 3 -5.09 -8.96 -21.23
C ILE A 3 -5.26 -8.02 -20.03
N TYR A 4 -4.21 -7.78 -19.24
CA TYR A 4 -4.30 -7.06 -17.97
C TYR A 4 -3.62 -5.67 -17.98
N GLY A 5 -3.39 -5.06 -19.15
CA GLY A 5 -2.90 -3.69 -19.25
C GLY A 5 -1.49 -3.43 -18.69
N GLY A 6 -0.66 -4.47 -18.56
CA GLY A 6 0.70 -4.33 -18.02
C GLY A 6 0.74 -4.31 -16.49
N VAL A 7 0.00 -5.22 -15.84
CA VAL A 7 0.07 -5.45 -14.39
C VAL A 7 1.48 -5.93 -14.02
N TYR A 8 2.02 -5.37 -12.96
CA TYR A 8 3.28 -5.78 -12.35
C TYR A 8 3.09 -5.95 -10.84
N GLN A 9 3.90 -6.79 -10.25
CA GLN A 9 3.89 -7.06 -8.80
C GLN A 9 5.29 -7.39 -8.30
N GLY A 10 5.52 -7.20 -7.02
CA GLY A 10 6.82 -7.47 -6.41
C GLY A 10 6.82 -7.29 -4.90
N ILE A 11 8.03 -7.28 -4.35
CA ILE A 11 8.30 -7.07 -2.92
C ILE A 11 9.13 -5.80 -2.80
N GLY A 12 8.79 -4.94 -1.85
CA GLY A 12 9.48 -3.69 -1.59
C GLY A 12 9.86 -3.50 -0.13
N VAL A 13 10.82 -2.61 0.07
CA VAL A 13 11.23 -2.13 1.38
C VAL A 13 11.25 -0.62 1.34
N SER A 14 10.69 0.04 2.37
CA SER A 14 10.70 1.49 2.52
C SER A 14 11.17 1.91 3.90
N TYR A 15 11.90 3.00 3.97
CA TYR A 15 12.32 3.65 5.20
C TYR A 15 11.62 5.00 5.33
N TYR A 16 11.11 5.28 6.53
CA TYR A 16 10.38 6.51 6.80
C TYR A 16 11.07 7.34 7.90
N SER A 17 11.16 8.63 7.66
CA SER A 17 11.56 9.61 8.67
C SER A 17 10.47 10.68 8.77
N PHE A 18 9.84 10.78 9.92
CA PHE A 18 8.78 11.75 10.19
C PHE A 18 9.28 13.03 10.88
N GLY A 19 10.62 13.23 10.95
CA GLY A 19 11.22 14.37 11.63
C GLY A 19 11.18 14.30 13.17
N ASN A 20 10.49 13.31 13.73
CA ASN A 20 10.37 13.11 15.18
C ASN A 20 10.78 11.68 15.60
N ARG A 21 12.09 11.43 15.50
CA ARG A 21 12.67 10.14 15.89
C ARG A 21 12.48 9.84 17.39
N GLY A 22 12.36 10.89 18.20
CA GLY A 22 12.18 10.76 19.65
C GLY A 22 10.89 10.05 20.02
N GLU A 23 9.79 10.40 19.37
CA GLU A 23 8.45 9.92 19.67
C GLU A 23 7.98 8.81 18.72
N LEU A 24 8.24 8.93 17.41
CA LEU A 24 7.72 7.99 16.41
C LEU A 24 8.72 6.90 16.03
N GLY A 25 10.01 7.16 16.18
CA GLY A 25 11.06 6.32 15.60
C GLY A 25 11.25 6.63 14.10
N ASN A 26 12.02 5.76 13.45
CA ASN A 26 12.18 5.76 11.99
C ASN A 26 11.80 4.37 11.47
N PRO A 27 10.55 4.12 11.13
CA PRO A 27 10.10 2.80 10.75
C PRO A 27 10.58 2.38 9.36
N VAL A 28 10.77 1.09 9.23
CA VAL A 28 10.99 0.38 7.97
C VAL A 28 9.76 -0.43 7.66
N ALA A 29 9.24 -0.35 6.45
CA ALA A 29 8.17 -1.20 5.95
C ALA A 29 8.70 -2.24 4.97
N VAL A 30 8.20 -3.46 5.08
CA VAL A 30 8.37 -4.54 4.11
C VAL A 30 6.99 -4.88 3.57
N TYR A 31 6.84 -4.89 2.25
CA TYR A 31 5.52 -4.98 1.64
C TYR A 31 5.52 -5.70 0.30
N LEU A 32 4.37 -6.21 -0.05
CA LEU A 32 4.03 -6.62 -1.41
C LEU A 32 3.44 -5.42 -2.13
N PHE A 33 3.74 -5.29 -3.40
CA PHE A 33 3.13 -4.27 -4.25
C PHE A 33 2.54 -4.86 -5.52
N GLN A 34 1.50 -4.21 -6.00
CA GLN A 34 0.91 -4.46 -7.31
C GLN A 34 0.52 -3.13 -7.93
N GLY A 35 0.78 -3.00 -9.21
CA GLY A 35 0.39 -1.83 -9.97
C GLY A 35 0.00 -2.16 -11.39
N ALA A 36 -0.66 -1.21 -12.04
CA ALA A 36 -1.01 -1.32 -13.43
C ALA A 36 -1.08 0.06 -14.08
N ARG A 37 -1.00 0.05 -15.40
CA ARG A 37 -1.22 1.24 -16.21
C ARG A 37 -2.71 1.51 -16.37
N ILE A 38 -3.16 2.71 -15.97
CA ILE A 38 -4.52 3.18 -16.17
C ILE A 38 -4.70 3.67 -17.62
N ALA A 39 -3.76 4.50 -18.07
CA ALA A 39 -3.86 5.11 -19.40
C ALA A 39 -2.47 5.36 -20.02
N ARG A 40 -2.40 5.31 -21.35
CA ARG A 40 -1.26 5.76 -22.11
C ARG A 40 -1.55 7.17 -22.63
N ILE A 41 -0.81 8.14 -22.13
CA ILE A 41 -0.97 9.57 -22.51
C ILE A 41 -0.23 9.82 -23.82
N SER A 42 1.00 9.26 -23.95
CA SER A 42 1.80 9.35 -25.16
C SER A 42 2.65 8.08 -25.33
N PRO A 43 3.41 7.93 -26.42
CA PRO A 43 4.38 6.82 -26.55
C PRO A 43 5.39 6.75 -25.39
N LEU A 44 5.72 7.88 -24.77
CA LEU A 44 6.73 8.01 -23.74
C LEU A 44 6.16 8.16 -22.33
N VAL A 45 4.84 8.42 -22.20
CA VAL A 45 4.22 8.78 -20.92
C VAL A 45 2.97 7.95 -20.68
N SER A 46 2.88 7.34 -19.50
CA SER A 46 1.69 6.64 -19.04
C SER A 46 1.27 7.09 -17.65
N PHE A 47 -0.02 7.01 -17.37
CA PHE A 47 -0.60 7.19 -16.05
C PHE A 47 -0.86 5.83 -15.42
N ASN A 48 -0.40 5.65 -14.17
CA ASN A 48 -0.37 4.38 -13.48
C ASN A 48 -0.86 4.54 -12.06
N TYR A 49 -1.28 3.41 -11.46
CA TYR A 49 -1.48 3.29 -10.03
C TYR A 49 -0.63 2.14 -9.48
N GLU A 50 -0.35 2.19 -8.20
CA GLU A 50 0.30 1.14 -7.44
C GLU A 50 -0.27 1.13 -6.04
N TRP A 51 -0.54 -0.04 -5.48
CA TRP A 51 -0.88 -0.21 -4.09
C TRP A 51 0.11 -1.17 -3.42
N ASN A 52 0.40 -0.88 -2.16
CA ASN A 52 1.37 -1.61 -1.36
C ASN A 52 0.70 -2.03 -0.06
N PHE A 53 0.92 -3.26 0.34
CA PHE A 53 0.42 -3.82 1.60
C PHE A 53 1.52 -4.60 2.30
N GLY A 54 1.72 -4.33 3.61
CA GLY A 54 2.76 -4.99 4.37
C GLY A 54 2.77 -4.64 5.84
N LEU A 55 3.93 -4.82 6.45
CA LEU A 55 4.19 -4.54 7.85
C LEU A 55 5.33 -3.55 8.00
N SER A 56 5.21 -2.68 8.98
CA SER A 56 6.24 -1.71 9.35
C SER A 56 6.75 -1.94 10.76
N PHE A 57 8.06 -1.79 10.94
CA PHE A 57 8.82 -2.09 12.15
C PHE A 57 9.65 -0.89 12.56
N GLY A 58 10.08 -0.82 13.82
CA GLY A 58 10.96 0.26 14.30
C GLY A 58 10.21 1.47 14.85
N TRP A 59 8.91 1.35 15.06
CA TRP A 59 8.10 2.35 15.76
C TRP A 59 8.46 2.40 17.24
N LYS A 60 8.41 3.61 17.81
CA LYS A 60 8.41 3.83 19.26
C LYS A 60 6.95 3.92 19.72
N PRO A 61 6.41 2.89 20.41
CA PRO A 61 5.02 2.91 20.83
C PRO A 61 4.77 3.92 21.95
N TYR A 62 3.51 4.25 22.16
CA TYR A 62 3.07 4.95 23.36
C TYR A 62 3.57 4.26 24.63
N ASP A 63 4.06 5.07 25.56
CA ASP A 63 4.45 4.63 26.90
C ASP A 63 4.07 5.71 27.91
N THR A 64 3.47 5.29 29.02
CA THR A 64 2.96 6.20 30.07
C THR A 64 4.07 6.96 30.79
N ASN A 65 5.30 6.48 30.77
CA ASN A 65 6.43 7.11 31.45
C ASN A 65 7.34 7.87 30.48
N TYR A 66 7.59 7.29 29.29
CA TYR A 66 8.66 7.76 28.41
C TYR A 66 8.18 8.33 27.08
N ASN A 67 6.92 8.04 26.65
CA ASN A 67 6.42 8.45 25.33
C ASN A 67 4.91 8.76 25.33
N ARG A 68 4.49 9.63 26.25
CA ARG A 68 3.05 9.99 26.44
C ARG A 68 2.47 10.78 25.28
N ALA A 69 3.30 11.50 24.53
CA ALA A 69 2.86 12.34 23.42
C ALA A 69 2.46 11.52 22.18
N ASN A 70 2.97 10.29 22.05
CA ASN A 70 2.63 9.44 20.92
C ASN A 70 1.25 8.79 21.05
N ILE A 71 0.22 9.52 20.70
CA ILE A 71 -1.15 9.00 20.62
C ILE A 71 -1.44 8.19 19.33
N MET A 72 -0.50 8.16 18.40
CA MET A 72 -0.69 7.55 17.07
C MET A 72 -0.48 6.05 17.10
N MET A 73 0.58 5.59 17.78
CA MET A 73 1.03 4.20 17.70
C MET A 73 1.19 3.56 19.08
N GLY A 74 0.37 2.56 19.39
CA GLY A 74 0.48 1.74 20.61
C GLY A 74 1.33 0.49 20.44
N SER A 75 1.89 0.23 19.24
CA SER A 75 2.64 -1.00 18.94
C SER A 75 3.94 -0.71 18.17
N ARG A 76 4.91 -1.65 18.30
CA ARG A 76 6.19 -1.59 17.59
C ARG A 76 6.10 -2.08 16.15
N VAL A 77 5.06 -2.84 15.86
CA VAL A 77 4.77 -3.38 14.52
C VAL A 77 3.39 -2.91 14.12
N ASN A 78 3.26 -2.33 12.93
CA ASN A 78 2.02 -1.78 12.43
C ASN A 78 1.80 -2.22 10.98
N ALA A 79 0.55 -2.31 10.57
CA ALA A 79 0.21 -2.48 9.17
C ALA A 79 0.69 -1.26 8.37
N TYR A 80 1.11 -1.53 7.15
CA TYR A 80 1.53 -0.56 6.16
C TYR A 80 0.63 -0.70 4.94
N LEU A 81 -0.02 0.38 4.58
CA LEU A 81 -0.83 0.53 3.37
C LEU A 81 -0.34 1.75 2.62
N ASN A 82 -0.15 1.61 1.32
CA ASN A 82 0.17 2.76 0.48
C ASN A 82 -0.56 2.64 -0.85
N VAL A 83 -0.97 3.80 -1.40
CA VAL A 83 -1.54 3.93 -2.73
C VAL A 83 -0.85 5.08 -3.43
N ASP A 84 -0.34 4.80 -4.62
CA ASP A 84 0.32 5.77 -5.48
C ASP A 84 -0.46 5.97 -6.78
N PHE A 85 -0.55 7.23 -7.21
CA PHE A 85 -0.94 7.60 -8.56
C PHE A 85 0.17 8.42 -9.20
N TYR A 86 0.69 7.96 -10.34
CA TYR A 86 1.88 8.56 -10.90
C TYR A 86 1.94 8.51 -12.43
N LEU A 87 2.69 9.44 -12.98
CA LEU A 87 3.13 9.43 -14.34
C LEU A 87 4.45 8.66 -14.44
N ASN A 88 4.52 7.79 -15.42
CA ASN A 88 5.73 7.08 -15.76
C ASN A 88 6.26 7.61 -17.10
N TRP A 89 7.48 8.12 -17.07
CA TRP A 89 8.18 8.76 -18.19
C TRP A 89 9.28 7.84 -18.68
N LEU A 90 9.16 7.31 -19.87
CA LEU A 90 10.18 6.47 -20.48
C LEU A 90 11.34 7.34 -20.97
N LEU A 91 12.47 7.30 -20.25
CA LEU A 91 13.68 8.06 -20.61
C LEU A 91 14.54 7.30 -21.62
N THR A 92 14.68 5.99 -21.44
CA THR A 92 15.36 5.07 -22.35
C THR A 92 14.60 3.74 -22.41
N GLN A 93 15.08 2.79 -23.21
CA GLN A 93 14.48 1.44 -23.26
C GLN A 93 14.46 0.73 -21.89
N ARG A 94 15.33 1.12 -20.95
CA ARG A 94 15.48 0.46 -19.65
C ARG A 94 15.28 1.36 -18.46
N LEU A 95 15.28 2.67 -18.64
CA LEU A 95 15.19 3.65 -17.58
C LEU A 95 13.88 4.45 -17.69
N GLU A 96 13.15 4.48 -16.60
CA GLU A 96 11.90 5.22 -16.48
C GLU A 96 11.96 6.14 -15.26
N LEU A 97 11.41 7.34 -15.40
CA LEU A 97 11.19 8.29 -14.29
C LEU A 97 9.73 8.18 -13.85
N THR A 98 9.47 8.12 -12.57
CA THR A 98 8.12 8.16 -12.00
C THR A 98 7.90 9.42 -11.19
N THR A 99 6.80 10.11 -11.43
CA THR A 99 6.42 11.32 -10.70
C THR A 99 4.94 11.29 -10.36
N GLY A 100 4.57 11.56 -9.10
CA GLY A 100 3.16 11.49 -8.73
C GLY A 100 2.89 11.78 -7.26
N LEU A 101 1.77 11.26 -6.80
CA LEU A 101 1.31 11.37 -5.42
C LEU A 101 1.33 10.01 -4.75
N SER A 102 1.68 10.03 -3.47
CA SER A 102 1.74 8.86 -2.60
C SER A 102 0.90 9.11 -1.36
N MET A 103 0.02 8.19 -1.04
CA MET A 103 -0.81 8.21 0.16
C MET A 103 -0.48 6.98 1.00
N THR A 104 0.02 7.19 2.21
CA THR A 104 0.46 6.13 3.11
C THR A 104 -0.33 6.14 4.40
N HIS A 105 -0.71 4.97 4.88
CA HIS A 105 -1.38 4.76 6.14
C HIS A 105 -0.65 3.72 6.98
N PHE A 106 -0.45 4.03 8.27
CA PHE A 106 0.07 3.10 9.27
C PHE A 106 -0.93 2.96 10.42
N SER A 107 -1.19 1.73 10.83
CA SER A 107 -2.01 1.47 12.01
C SER A 107 -1.79 0.05 12.54
N ASN A 108 -2.16 -0.18 13.80
CA ASN A 108 -2.13 -1.52 14.39
C ASN A 108 -3.50 -2.21 14.38
N GLY A 109 -4.50 -1.66 13.66
CA GLY A 109 -5.85 -2.22 13.62
C GLY A 109 -6.55 -2.25 14.97
N ASN A 110 -6.22 -1.33 15.89
CA ASN A 110 -6.73 -1.28 17.28
C ASN A 110 -6.38 -2.52 18.12
N THR A 111 -5.34 -3.26 17.79
CA THR A 111 -4.85 -4.36 18.62
C THR A 111 -4.16 -3.86 19.89
N LYS A 112 -3.63 -2.64 19.85
CA LYS A 112 -3.08 -1.91 21.01
C LYS A 112 -3.50 -0.45 20.96
N PHE A 113 -3.79 0.10 22.14
CA PHE A 113 -4.11 1.52 22.31
C PHE A 113 -2.87 2.32 22.80
N PRO A 114 -2.72 3.57 22.40
CA PRO A 114 -3.51 4.31 21.42
C PRO A 114 -3.25 3.86 19.98
N ASN A 115 -4.21 4.08 19.09
CA ASN A 115 -4.08 3.84 17.67
C ASN A 115 -4.90 4.87 16.87
N ALA A 116 -4.51 6.13 16.92
CA ALA A 116 -5.06 7.13 16.02
C ALA A 116 -4.66 6.86 14.55
N GLY A 117 -3.61 6.05 14.37
CA GLY A 117 -3.00 5.82 13.07
C GLY A 117 -2.20 7.03 12.57
N LEU A 118 -1.44 6.85 11.52
CA LEU A 118 -0.70 7.92 10.86
C LEU A 118 -0.96 7.88 9.37
N ASN A 119 -1.50 8.99 8.86
CA ASN A 119 -1.72 9.20 7.45
C ASN A 119 -0.70 10.21 6.92
N SER A 120 -0.14 9.92 5.76
CA SER A 120 0.79 10.80 5.07
C SER A 120 0.41 10.91 3.60
N ILE A 121 0.40 12.13 3.09
CA ILE A 121 0.26 12.41 1.66
C ILE A 121 1.52 13.14 1.24
N GLY A 122 2.14 12.67 0.17
CA GLY A 122 3.40 13.20 -0.31
C GLY A 122 3.53 13.12 -1.83
N MET A 123 4.59 13.74 -2.33
CA MET A 123 4.99 13.60 -3.73
C MET A 123 5.87 12.37 -3.90
N LYS A 124 5.66 11.65 -5.00
CA LYS A 124 6.49 10.53 -5.42
C LYS A 124 7.43 11.01 -6.53
N LEU A 125 8.71 10.72 -6.37
CA LEU A 125 9.73 10.84 -7.39
C LEU A 125 10.57 9.58 -7.36
N GLY A 126 10.71 8.87 -8.45
CA GLY A 126 11.43 7.62 -8.50
C GLY A 126 12.06 7.33 -9.84
N LEU A 127 12.99 6.41 -9.85
CA LEU A 127 13.63 5.85 -11.05
C LEU A 127 13.41 4.34 -11.07
N VAL A 128 13.00 3.83 -12.21
CA VAL A 128 12.83 2.40 -12.44
C VAL A 128 13.80 1.95 -13.52
N TYR A 129 14.63 0.96 -13.20
CA TYR A 129 15.52 0.34 -14.15
C TYR A 129 15.09 -1.10 -14.41
N SER A 130 14.84 -1.44 -15.67
CA SER A 130 14.39 -2.77 -16.09
C SER A 130 15.54 -3.61 -16.61
N PHE A 131 15.86 -4.69 -15.88
CA PHE A 131 16.83 -5.68 -16.33
C PHE A 131 16.20 -6.63 -17.35
N GLY A 132 16.94 -6.96 -18.42
CA GLY A 132 16.51 -8.00 -19.37
C GLY A 132 15.25 -7.68 -20.18
N ARG A 133 14.84 -6.41 -20.26
CA ARG A 133 13.70 -6.01 -21.10
C ARG A 133 14.04 -6.28 -22.58
N VAL A 134 13.34 -7.24 -23.17
CA VAL A 134 13.49 -7.64 -24.57
C VAL A 134 12.60 -6.80 -25.48
N ASP A 135 11.41 -6.46 -24.98
CA ASP A 135 10.45 -5.66 -25.73
C ASP A 135 10.83 -4.19 -25.73
N ASN A 136 10.85 -3.59 -26.90
CA ASN A 136 11.02 -2.14 -27.02
C ASN A 136 9.69 -1.45 -26.65
N PRO A 137 9.59 -0.77 -25.49
CA PRO A 137 8.35 -0.09 -25.09
C PRO A 137 7.99 1.09 -26.00
N LEU A 138 8.95 1.54 -26.83
CA LEU A 138 8.76 2.58 -27.85
C LEU A 138 8.18 2.01 -29.15
N SER A 139 8.30 0.70 -29.38
CA SER A 139 7.65 0.09 -30.53
C SER A 139 6.13 0.09 -30.32
N ARG A 140 5.41 0.62 -31.30
CA ARG A 140 3.96 0.49 -31.34
C ARG A 140 3.61 -0.98 -31.27
N PRO A 141 2.64 -1.40 -30.44
CA PRO A 141 2.11 -2.76 -30.54
C PRO A 141 1.63 -2.94 -31.97
N ARG A 142 2.36 -3.71 -32.76
CA ARG A 142 1.87 -4.15 -34.04
C ARG A 142 0.62 -4.96 -33.77
N ALA A 143 -0.48 -4.51 -34.35
CA ALA A 143 -1.75 -5.19 -34.49
C ALA A 143 -2.12 -6.08 -33.28
N ARG A 144 -3.17 -5.74 -32.59
CA ARG A 144 -3.95 -6.71 -31.82
C ARG A 144 -3.84 -8.06 -32.50
N LEU A 145 -2.88 -8.87 -32.10
CA LEU A 145 -3.02 -10.31 -32.31
C LEU A 145 -4.38 -10.60 -31.70
N LEU A 146 -5.25 -11.12 -32.49
CA LEU A 146 -6.62 -11.47 -32.13
C LEU A 146 -6.54 -12.10 -30.74
N ALA A 147 -6.92 -11.33 -29.72
CA ALA A 147 -6.97 -11.86 -28.37
C ALA A 147 -7.89 -13.06 -28.47
N GLU A 148 -7.41 -14.24 -28.13
CA GLU A 148 -8.30 -15.39 -28.00
C GLU A 148 -9.45 -14.93 -27.13
N PRO A 149 -10.72 -15.19 -27.55
CA PRO A 149 -11.85 -14.71 -26.78
C PRO A 149 -11.71 -15.25 -25.37
N PHE A 150 -11.61 -14.35 -24.41
CA PHE A 150 -11.51 -14.71 -23.00
C PHE A 150 -12.75 -15.56 -22.66
N PRO A 151 -12.59 -16.82 -22.25
CA PRO A 151 -13.75 -17.68 -22.01
C PRO A 151 -14.56 -17.04 -20.89
N ARG A 152 -15.80 -16.69 -21.22
CA ARG A 152 -16.75 -16.18 -20.23
C ARG A 152 -16.92 -17.22 -19.14
N HIS A 153 -16.64 -16.86 -17.91
CA HIS A 153 -16.78 -17.76 -16.78
C HIS A 153 -17.33 -17.03 -15.57
N LEU A 154 -18.03 -17.77 -14.75
CA LEU A 154 -18.54 -17.34 -13.47
C LEU A 154 -17.60 -17.86 -12.38
N SER A 155 -17.08 -16.97 -11.55
CA SER A 155 -16.25 -17.32 -10.40
C SER A 155 -16.96 -16.92 -9.12
N TYR A 156 -16.73 -17.68 -8.07
CA TYR A 156 -17.21 -17.39 -6.72
C TYR A 156 -16.01 -17.16 -5.81
N ASP A 157 -16.11 -16.14 -4.99
CA ASP A 157 -15.11 -15.80 -3.98
C ASP A 157 -15.77 -15.84 -2.61
N LEU A 158 -15.20 -16.61 -1.71
CA LEU A 158 -15.62 -16.68 -0.31
C LEU A 158 -14.39 -16.38 0.57
N VAL A 159 -14.41 -15.24 1.23
CA VAL A 159 -13.38 -14.83 2.19
C VAL A 159 -13.94 -14.90 3.61
N LEU A 160 -13.28 -15.67 4.46
CA LEU A 160 -13.53 -15.64 5.89
C LEU A 160 -12.47 -14.75 6.55
N PHE A 161 -12.89 -13.91 7.46
CA PHE A 161 -11.96 -13.07 8.22
C PHE A 161 -12.25 -13.10 9.70
N GLY A 162 -11.17 -12.95 10.49
CA GLY A 162 -11.23 -12.79 11.93
C GLY A 162 -10.19 -11.81 12.41
N SER A 163 -10.52 -11.05 13.43
CA SER A 163 -9.60 -10.12 14.07
C SER A 163 -10.00 -9.89 15.53
N TRP A 164 -9.21 -9.12 16.24
CA TRP A 164 -9.57 -8.60 17.56
C TRP A 164 -9.32 -7.09 17.60
N ARG A 165 -10.13 -6.38 18.34
CA ARG A 165 -9.99 -4.94 18.55
C ARG A 165 -10.10 -4.57 20.02
N ARG A 166 -9.37 -3.55 20.45
CA ARG A 166 -9.57 -2.87 21.73
C ARG A 166 -10.14 -1.49 21.50
N LYS A 167 -11.09 -1.09 22.33
CA LYS A 167 -11.65 0.28 22.30
C LYS A 167 -10.80 1.20 23.16
N GLY A 168 -10.58 2.44 22.70
CA GLY A 168 -10.17 3.54 23.54
C GLY A 168 -11.41 4.16 24.21
N VAL A 169 -11.33 4.42 25.50
CA VAL A 169 -12.36 5.13 26.27
C VAL A 169 -11.78 6.44 26.73
N ALA A 170 -12.44 7.56 26.40
CA ALA A 170 -12.09 8.87 26.91
C ALA A 170 -12.86 9.15 28.21
N VAL A 171 -12.13 9.53 29.26
CA VAL A 171 -12.72 9.98 30.53
C VAL A 171 -12.10 11.35 30.85
N GLY A 172 -12.86 12.41 30.59
CA GLY A 172 -12.33 13.78 30.59
C GLY A 172 -11.24 13.93 29.53
N ASP A 173 -10.11 14.53 29.88
CA ASP A 173 -8.96 14.74 28.98
C ASP A 173 -8.04 13.52 28.86
N LYS A 174 -8.37 12.42 29.50
CA LYS A 174 -7.56 11.20 29.51
C LYS A 174 -8.20 10.10 28.65
N GLN A 175 -7.35 9.41 27.90
CA GLN A 175 -7.75 8.25 27.11
C GLN A 175 -7.18 6.97 27.73
N TYR A 176 -8.03 5.96 27.87
CA TYR A 176 -7.69 4.64 28.42
C TYR A 176 -8.00 3.55 27.40
N ALA A 177 -7.16 2.51 27.36
CA ALA A 177 -7.53 1.30 26.65
C ALA A 177 -8.57 0.52 27.46
N ALA A 178 -9.66 0.08 26.83
CA ALA A 178 -10.53 -0.90 27.46
C ALA A 178 -9.72 -2.17 27.80
N PRO A 179 -9.92 -2.77 28.99
CA PRO A 179 -9.18 -3.96 29.40
C PRO A 179 -9.43 -5.14 28.47
N ASP A 180 -10.62 -5.23 27.91
CA ASP A 180 -11.04 -6.36 27.09
C ASP A 180 -10.78 -6.14 25.60
N ALA A 181 -10.35 -7.23 24.94
CA ALA A 181 -10.31 -7.32 23.49
C ALA A 181 -11.58 -8.00 22.97
N TYR A 182 -12.18 -7.43 21.94
CA TYR A 182 -13.37 -7.98 21.31
C TYR A 182 -12.98 -8.72 20.03
N GLY A 183 -13.43 -9.95 19.88
CA GLY A 183 -13.29 -10.71 18.64
C GLY A 183 -14.17 -10.11 17.54
N VAL A 184 -13.63 -10.06 16.35
CA VAL A 184 -14.36 -9.71 15.13
C VAL A 184 -14.20 -10.86 14.16
N ALA A 185 -15.32 -11.38 13.65
CA ALA A 185 -15.32 -12.40 12.61
C ALA A 185 -16.34 -12.01 11.55
N GLY A 186 -16.07 -12.40 10.33
CA GLY A 186 -16.99 -12.15 9.24
C GLY A 186 -16.64 -12.97 8.01
N PHE A 187 -17.47 -12.82 7.01
CA PHE A 187 -17.22 -13.41 5.70
C PHE A 187 -17.61 -12.43 4.60
N ASN A 188 -16.98 -12.58 3.46
CA ASN A 188 -17.36 -11.95 2.21
C ASN A 188 -17.63 -13.05 1.20
N PHE A 189 -18.72 -12.93 0.46
CA PHE A 189 -19.04 -13.78 -0.66
C PHE A 189 -19.25 -12.90 -1.89
N ALA A 190 -18.53 -13.17 -2.96
CA ALA A 190 -18.66 -12.45 -4.20
C ALA A 190 -18.81 -13.40 -5.38
N THR A 191 -19.57 -12.97 -6.38
CA THR A 191 -19.67 -13.63 -7.68
C THR A 191 -19.04 -12.73 -8.73
N MET A 192 -18.12 -13.26 -9.52
CA MET A 192 -17.46 -12.55 -10.59
C MET A 192 -17.82 -13.18 -11.93
N TYR A 193 -18.25 -12.37 -12.87
CA TYR A 193 -18.53 -12.77 -14.24
C TYR A 193 -17.56 -12.04 -15.18
N ASN A 194 -16.78 -12.80 -15.92
CA ASN A 194 -15.83 -12.32 -16.92
C ASN A 194 -16.28 -12.73 -18.33
#